data_58b80bf1a703765c8cd82a421eaf1521
#
_entry.id   58b80bf1a703765c8cd82a421eaf1521
#
_cell.length_a   1.000
_cell.length_b   1.000
_cell.length_c   1.000
_cell.angle_alpha   90.00
_cell.angle_beta   90.00
_cell.angle_gamma   90.00
#
_symmetry.space_group_name_H-M   'P 1'
#
loop_
_entity.id
_entity.type
_entity.pdbx_description
1 polymer ?
#
loop_
_entity_poly.entity_id
_entity_poly.type
_entity_poly.pdbx_seq_one_letter_code
_entity_poly.pdbx_strand_id
1 'polypeptide(L)'
;MDMFRDDFRDYAKLCFKEFGDHVKHWITLNEPWSLRYVGYALGGAAPGRRSSWQQLNCTGGDSRTQPYLVAHNQLLAHASAVKVYKQKYQVPHTKLFYVYFTTFFLVENLTNVIQFCN
;
A
#
# COMPACT_ATOMS: atom_id res chain seq x y z
N MET A 1 -13.00 -10.62 4.22
CA MET A 1 -12.01 -10.05 3.28
C MET A 1 -12.15 -8.54 3.12
N ASP A 2 -13.26 -7.98 3.52
CA ASP A 2 -13.50 -6.52 3.50
C ASP A 2 -12.74 -5.75 4.60
N MET A 3 -12.33 -6.42 5.65
CA MET A 3 -11.69 -5.84 6.83
C MET A 3 -10.43 -5.04 6.49
N PHE A 4 -9.48 -5.60 5.73
CA PHE A 4 -8.25 -4.89 5.34
C PHE A 4 -8.53 -3.60 4.56
N ARG A 5 -9.48 -3.63 3.64
CA ARG A 5 -9.90 -2.44 2.87
C ARG A 5 -10.47 -1.35 3.77
N ASP A 6 -11.32 -1.74 4.71
CA ASP A 6 -12.01 -0.80 5.59
C ASP A 6 -11.07 -0.25 6.65
N ASP A 7 -10.20 -1.09 7.23
CA ASP A 7 -9.16 -0.67 8.17
C ASP A 7 -8.18 0.32 7.52
N PHE A 8 -7.73 0.02 6.29
CA PHE A 8 -6.85 0.93 5.56
C PHE A 8 -7.53 2.25 5.21
N ARG A 9 -8.80 2.22 4.81
CA ARG A 9 -9.60 3.42 4.58
C ARG A 9 -9.68 4.29 5.84
N ASP A 10 -9.97 3.69 6.99
CA ASP A 10 -10.14 4.42 8.23
C ASP A 10 -8.80 4.96 8.76
N TYR A 11 -7.71 4.20 8.58
CA TYR A 11 -6.36 4.68 8.81
C TYR A 11 -6.00 5.88 7.91
N ALA A 12 -6.23 5.78 6.62
CA ALA A 12 -5.99 6.88 5.68
C ALA A 12 -6.81 8.12 6.03
N LYS A 13 -8.08 7.94 6.40
CA LYS A 13 -8.96 9.02 6.86
C LYS A 13 -8.42 9.72 8.10
N LEU A 14 -7.91 8.96 9.06
CA LEU A 14 -7.27 9.52 10.25
C LEU A 14 -6.04 10.35 9.87
N CYS A 15 -5.17 9.81 9.01
CA CYS A 15 -3.98 10.53 8.55
C CYS A 15 -4.34 11.82 7.80
N PHE A 16 -5.31 11.79 6.90
CA PHE A 16 -5.76 13.00 6.20
C PHE A 16 -6.32 14.05 7.15
N LYS A 17 -7.02 13.61 8.20
CA LYS A 17 -7.59 14.52 9.21
C LYS A 17 -6.51 15.18 10.05
N GLU A 18 -5.55 14.38 10.55
CA GLU A 18 -4.57 14.86 11.53
C GLU A 18 -3.38 15.60 10.88
N PHE A 19 -3.06 15.29 9.61
CA PHE A 19 -1.87 15.82 8.94
C PHE A 19 -2.16 16.56 7.63
N GLY A 20 -3.42 16.70 7.24
CA GLY A 20 -3.80 17.24 5.94
C GLY A 20 -3.41 18.69 5.72
N ASP A 21 -3.26 19.47 6.77
CA ASP A 21 -2.79 20.86 6.73
C ASP A 21 -1.27 20.99 6.49
N HIS A 22 -0.53 19.97 6.86
CA HIS A 22 0.94 19.94 6.73
C HIS A 22 1.43 19.19 5.49
N VAL A 23 0.62 18.26 4.97
CA VAL A 23 1.04 17.34 3.90
C VAL A 23 0.47 17.77 2.56
N LYS A 24 1.34 18.07 1.60
CA LYS A 24 0.97 18.44 0.24
C LYS A 24 0.82 17.25 -0.69
N HIS A 25 1.55 16.18 -0.44
CA HIS A 25 1.60 15.01 -1.30
C HIS A 25 1.41 13.74 -0.48
N TRP A 26 0.46 12.92 -0.90
CA TRP A 26 0.13 11.67 -0.26
C TRP A 26 0.45 10.50 -1.18
N ILE A 27 1.04 9.45 -0.63
CA ILE A 27 1.25 8.18 -1.32
C ILE A 27 0.47 7.12 -0.57
N THR A 28 -0.45 6.44 -1.23
CA THR A 28 -1.32 5.45 -0.58
C THR A 28 -0.58 4.18 -0.20
N LEU A 29 0.08 3.57 -1.15
CA LEU A 29 0.82 2.32 -0.96
C LEU A 29 2.20 2.46 -1.58
N ASN A 30 3.22 2.09 -0.83
CA ASN A 30 4.57 2.03 -1.36
C ASN A 30 4.83 0.65 -1.95
N GLU A 31 5.30 0.63 -3.19
CA GLU A 31 5.74 -0.59 -3.88
C GLU A 31 4.81 -1.80 -3.67
N PRO A 32 3.53 -1.71 -3.99
CA PRO A 32 2.59 -2.81 -3.76
C PRO A 32 3.02 -4.10 -4.49
N TRP A 33 3.78 -3.96 -5.57
CA TRP A 33 4.39 -5.10 -6.25
C TRP A 33 5.36 -5.87 -5.34
N SER A 34 6.23 -5.17 -4.62
CA SER A 34 7.22 -5.78 -3.73
C SER A 34 6.55 -6.60 -2.64
N LEU A 35 5.51 -6.08 -1.99
CA LEU A 35 4.78 -6.83 -0.98
C LEU A 35 4.20 -8.13 -1.54
N ARG A 36 3.45 -8.06 -2.65
CA ARG A 36 2.80 -9.25 -3.19
C ARG A 36 3.79 -10.29 -3.75
N TYR A 37 4.87 -9.81 -4.40
CA TYR A 37 5.83 -10.70 -5.03
C TYR A 37 6.86 -11.23 -4.04
N VAL A 38 7.56 -10.34 -3.33
CA VAL A 38 8.61 -10.76 -2.41
C VAL A 38 8.03 -11.34 -1.13
N GLY A 39 6.92 -10.80 -0.63
CA GLY A 39 6.27 -11.24 0.60
C GLY A 39 5.41 -12.49 0.47
N TYR A 40 4.68 -12.64 -0.66
CA TYR A 40 3.66 -13.69 -0.82
C TYR A 40 3.93 -14.69 -1.96
N ALA A 41 4.83 -14.39 -2.91
CA ALA A 41 5.22 -15.35 -3.94
C ALA A 41 6.55 -16.00 -3.62
N LEU A 42 7.58 -15.21 -3.32
CA LEU A 42 8.93 -15.69 -3.02
C LEU A 42 9.16 -15.98 -1.54
N GLY A 43 8.45 -15.33 -0.66
CA GLY A 43 8.65 -15.44 0.79
C GLY A 43 9.98 -14.86 1.29
N GLY A 44 10.61 -13.99 0.50
CA GLY A 44 11.90 -13.37 0.83
C GLY A 44 11.81 -12.14 1.74
N ALA A 45 10.62 -11.57 1.92
CA ALA A 45 10.33 -10.46 2.84
C ALA A 45 9.08 -10.77 3.65
N ALA A 46 8.81 -9.97 4.68
CA ALA A 46 7.58 -10.11 5.46
C ALA A 46 6.33 -10.05 4.55
N PRO A 47 5.33 -10.89 4.79
CA PRO A 47 5.15 -11.87 5.87
C PRO A 47 5.84 -13.23 5.62
N GLY A 48 6.66 -13.38 4.59
CA GLY A 48 7.45 -14.59 4.35
C GLY A 48 6.63 -15.80 3.90
N ARG A 49 5.52 -15.56 3.20
CA ARG A 49 4.60 -16.63 2.76
C ARG A 49 4.94 -17.13 1.35
N ARG A 50 4.95 -18.45 1.19
CA ARG A 50 5.14 -19.10 -0.11
C ARG A 50 4.67 -20.54 -0.07
N SER A 51 4.58 -21.16 -1.24
CA SER A 51 4.27 -22.59 -1.36
C SER A 51 5.43 -23.45 -0.86
N SER A 52 5.11 -24.55 -0.17
CA SER A 52 6.08 -25.49 0.42
C SER A 52 7.03 -26.13 -0.58
N TRP A 53 6.61 -26.28 -1.84
CA TRP A 53 7.44 -26.86 -2.91
C TRP A 53 8.68 -26.02 -3.25
N GLN A 54 8.76 -24.79 -2.81
CA GLN A 54 9.94 -23.93 -3.02
C GLN A 54 11.09 -24.21 -2.05
N GLN A 55 10.98 -25.24 -1.19
CA GLN A 55 12.02 -25.80 -0.34
C GLN A 55 12.77 -24.82 0.58
N LEU A 56 12.24 -23.67 0.82
CA LEU A 56 12.80 -22.69 1.73
C LEU A 56 11.98 -22.67 3.01
N ASN A 57 12.60 -22.45 4.15
CA ASN A 57 11.94 -22.48 5.46
C ASN A 57 10.89 -21.37 5.55
N CYS A 58 9.62 -21.67 5.29
CA CYS A 58 8.51 -20.73 5.38
C CYS A 58 7.36 -21.32 6.19
N THR A 59 6.57 -20.45 6.81
CA THR A 59 5.44 -20.82 7.68
C THR A 59 4.17 -21.24 6.92
N GLY A 60 4.26 -21.42 5.61
CA GLY A 60 3.16 -21.81 4.72
C GLY A 60 2.68 -20.68 3.83
N GLY A 61 1.84 -21.02 2.88
CA GLY A 61 1.28 -20.10 1.89
C GLY A 61 0.98 -20.82 0.58
N ASP A 62 0.39 -20.08 -0.35
CA ASP A 62 0.18 -20.53 -1.72
C ASP A 62 0.63 -19.43 -2.70
N SER A 63 1.80 -19.62 -3.28
CA SER A 63 2.41 -18.68 -4.22
C SER A 63 1.65 -18.54 -5.55
N ARG A 64 0.68 -19.43 -5.82
CA ARG A 64 -0.13 -19.38 -7.04
C ARG A 64 -1.34 -18.45 -6.90
N THR A 65 -1.90 -18.35 -5.69
CA THR A 65 -3.15 -17.61 -5.45
C THR A 65 -2.96 -16.38 -4.57
N GLN A 66 -2.17 -16.46 -3.50
CA GLN A 66 -2.02 -15.39 -2.52
C GLN A 66 -1.50 -14.07 -3.12
N PRO A 67 -0.49 -14.04 -4.02
CA PRO A 67 -0.03 -12.79 -4.61
C PRO A 67 -1.11 -12.03 -5.37
N TYR A 68 -2.04 -12.74 -6.02
CA TYR A 68 -3.15 -12.13 -6.74
C TYR A 68 -4.22 -11.58 -5.79
N LEU A 69 -4.53 -12.32 -4.72
CA LEU A 69 -5.45 -11.86 -3.69
C LEU A 69 -4.92 -10.60 -2.97
N VAL A 70 -3.62 -10.58 -2.68
CA VAL A 70 -2.96 -9.42 -2.08
C VAL A 70 -3.02 -8.22 -3.01
N ALA A 71 -2.67 -8.39 -4.29
CA ALA A 71 -2.76 -7.32 -5.28
C ALA A 71 -4.19 -6.76 -5.41
N HIS A 72 -5.18 -7.63 -5.46
CA HIS A 72 -6.59 -7.23 -5.51
C HIS A 72 -7.00 -6.41 -4.30
N ASN A 73 -6.66 -6.87 -3.09
CA ASN A 73 -6.97 -6.15 -1.85
C ASN A 73 -6.25 -4.81 -1.75
N GLN A 74 -4.99 -4.72 -2.21
CA GLN A 74 -4.26 -3.46 -2.28
C GLN A 74 -4.94 -2.45 -3.21
N LEU A 75 -5.42 -2.89 -4.38
CA LEU A 75 -6.17 -2.03 -5.31
C LEU A 75 -7.48 -1.52 -4.70
N LEU A 76 -8.22 -2.37 -4.01
CA LEU A 76 -9.46 -1.97 -3.33
C LEU A 76 -9.18 -1.01 -2.17
N ALA A 77 -8.13 -1.24 -1.39
CA ALA A 77 -7.70 -0.35 -0.31
C ALA A 77 -7.30 1.03 -0.84
N HIS A 78 -6.49 1.06 -1.91
CA HIS A 78 -6.15 2.30 -2.62
C HIS A 78 -7.40 3.05 -3.09
N ALA A 79 -8.30 2.39 -3.80
CA ALA A 79 -9.52 3.01 -4.32
C ALA A 79 -10.39 3.60 -3.19
N SER A 80 -10.48 2.91 -2.05
CA SER A 80 -11.21 3.38 -0.88
C SER A 80 -10.59 4.63 -0.26
N ALA A 81 -9.26 4.66 -0.12
CA ALA A 81 -8.53 5.83 0.35
C ALA A 81 -8.67 7.03 -0.60
N VAL A 82 -8.53 6.80 -1.92
CA VAL A 82 -8.74 7.83 -2.96
C VAL A 82 -10.14 8.42 -2.89
N LYS A 83 -11.15 7.57 -2.72
CA LYS A 83 -12.54 8.02 -2.60
C LYS A 83 -12.73 8.96 -1.41
N VAL A 84 -12.22 8.58 -0.24
CA VAL A 84 -12.30 9.41 0.98
C VAL A 84 -11.53 10.72 0.80
N TYR A 85 -10.32 10.65 0.25
CA TYR A 85 -9.51 11.85 -0.02
C TYR A 85 -10.25 12.84 -0.91
N LYS A 86 -10.72 12.39 -2.08
CA LYS A 86 -11.42 13.25 -3.04
C LYS A 86 -12.72 13.85 -2.50
N GLN A 87 -13.44 13.10 -1.67
CA GLN A 87 -14.73 13.55 -1.15
C GLN A 87 -14.61 14.54 0.01
N LYS A 88 -13.53 14.46 0.83
CA LYS A 88 -13.49 15.18 2.10
C LYS A 88 -12.23 16.00 2.36
N TYR A 89 -11.09 15.61 1.77
CA TYR A 89 -9.78 16.15 2.15
C TYR A 89 -9.00 16.77 1.00
N GLN A 90 -9.47 16.64 -0.22
CA GLN A 90 -8.81 17.25 -1.36
C GLN A 90 -8.97 18.76 -1.30
N VAL A 91 -7.87 19.48 -1.12
CA VAL A 91 -7.80 20.94 -1.21
C VAL A 91 -6.91 21.35 -2.39
N PRO A 92 -7.04 22.61 -2.90
CA PRO A 92 -6.11 23.10 -3.91
C PRO A 92 -4.66 22.92 -3.46
N HIS A 93 -3.80 22.49 -4.35
CA HIS A 93 -2.36 22.26 -4.12
C HIS A 93 -1.98 20.97 -3.39
N THR A 94 -2.93 20.09 -3.03
CA THR A 94 -2.63 18.75 -2.52
C THR A 94 -2.87 17.69 -3.58
N LYS A 95 -2.07 16.63 -3.57
CA LYS A 95 -2.17 15.53 -4.54
C LYS A 95 -2.06 14.18 -3.83
N LEU A 96 -2.81 13.22 -4.33
CA LEU A 96 -2.75 11.82 -3.91
C LEU A 96 -2.21 10.98 -5.05
N PHE A 97 -1.19 10.18 -4.77
CA PHE A 97 -0.51 9.33 -5.75
C PHE A 97 -0.64 7.86 -5.41
N TYR A 98 -0.61 7.03 -6.44
CA TYR A 98 -0.36 5.62 -6.35
C TYR A 98 1.01 5.33 -6.96
N VAL A 99 1.92 4.80 -6.15
CA VAL A 99 3.28 4.48 -6.61
C VAL A 99 3.34 3.01 -6.93
N TYR A 100 3.34 2.68 -8.22
CA TYR A 100 3.33 1.30 -8.70
C TYR A 100 4.72 0.65 -8.64
N PHE A 101 5.75 1.42 -8.93
CA PHE A 101 7.15 0.99 -8.93
C PHE A 101 8.02 2.19 -8.59
N THR A 102 8.63 2.19 -7.45
CA THR A 102 9.62 3.22 -7.16
C THR A 102 10.99 2.77 -7.59
N THR A 103 11.48 3.38 -8.62
CA THR A 103 12.89 3.74 -8.60
C THR A 103 13.02 4.85 -7.55
N PHE A 104 13.86 4.65 -6.59
CA PHE A 104 14.20 5.52 -5.44
C PHE A 104 14.55 6.99 -5.82
N PHE A 105 14.51 7.34 -7.07
CA PHE A 105 15.08 8.56 -7.65
C PHE A 105 14.14 9.77 -7.73
N LEU A 106 12.87 9.63 -7.40
CA LEU A 106 11.92 10.76 -7.55
C LEU A 106 11.52 11.46 -6.26
N VAL A 107 12.06 11.05 -5.11
CA VAL A 107 11.64 11.59 -3.80
C VAL A 107 12.63 12.61 -3.22
N GLU A 108 13.76 12.89 -3.87
CA GLU A 108 14.79 13.79 -3.33
C GLU A 108 14.36 15.25 -3.12
N ASN A 109 13.18 15.65 -3.58
CA ASN A 109 12.68 17.02 -3.43
C ASN A 109 11.28 17.15 -2.79
N LEU A 110 10.75 16.09 -2.17
CA LEU A 110 9.43 16.15 -1.55
C LEU A 110 9.56 16.27 -0.02
N THR A 111 9.83 17.47 0.46
CA THR A 111 9.98 17.76 1.89
C THR A 111 8.71 17.58 2.74
N ASN A 112 7.55 17.34 2.10
CA ASN A 112 6.26 17.18 2.77
C ASN A 112 5.46 16.02 2.14
N VAL A 113 6.02 14.81 2.18
CA VAL A 113 5.35 13.58 1.72
C VAL A 113 5.09 12.66 2.90
N ILE A 114 3.86 12.25 3.07
CA ILE A 114 3.52 11.10 3.91
C ILE A 114 3.20 9.90 3.02
N GLN A 115 3.93 8.83 3.28
CA GLN A 115 3.73 7.53 2.69
C GLN A 115 3.06 6.62 3.73
N PHE A 116 1.94 6.02 3.36
CA PHE A 116 1.33 5.00 4.20
C PHE A 116 2.17 3.73 4.10
N CYS A 117 2.66 3.24 5.22
CA CYS A 117 3.40 1.97 5.27
C CYS A 117 2.47 0.79 4.98
N ASN A 118 3.02 -0.21 4.29
CA ASN A 118 2.38 -1.52 4.13
C ASN A 118 2.57 -2.36 5.38
#